data_eafd9fb7bd0598113e93c0221b2336cc
#
_entry.id   eafd9fb7bd0598113e93c0221b2336cc
#
_cell.length_a   1.000
_cell.length_b   1.000
_cell.length_c   1.000
_cell.angle_alpha   90.00
_cell.angle_beta   90.00
_cell.angle_gamma   90.00
#
_symmetry.space_group_name_H-M   'P 1'
#
loop_
_entity.id
_entity.type
_entity.pdbx_description
1 polymer ?
#
loop_
_entity_poly.entity_id
_entity_poly.type
_entity_poly.pdbx_seq_one_letter_code
_entity_poly.pdbx_strand_id
1 'polypeptide(L)'
;MFGPSPPCRSLSGRISLNFVSRVGTLLAEHPHIVAPSLSSLGLSTERPLVLVDVDEVLGLFMQGFGDFLVGHGLEMRIDRFALFQNIYRPGASEHLEVAEGRKLFDAFFAGHCHEIEPAPGGIEALIRLAKSAEILILSNAPAEAERLRTQWLRQHGLPHPLILNSGPKGPIAAGLVAQTAQKSAFVDDLLPNLDSVKDHSPATATFQHVADLRLRPFAPTSERHPRIDDWAELADAIEAAIRS
;
A
#
# COMPACT_ATOMS: atom_id res chain seq x y z
N MET A 1 45.87 -56.02 -1.84
CA MET A 1 46.29 -54.62 -1.69
C MET A 1 45.13 -53.75 -2.17
N PHE A 2 44.37 -53.26 -1.24
CA PHE A 2 43.25 -52.35 -1.51
C PHE A 2 43.69 -50.97 -1.05
N GLY A 3 43.73 -49.99 -2.00
CA GLY A 3 44.06 -48.60 -1.70
C GLY A 3 42.84 -47.84 -1.11
N PRO A 4 43.07 -46.79 -0.33
CA PRO A 4 42.04 -46.10 0.40
C PRO A 4 41.21 -45.16 -0.53
N SER A 5 39.89 -45.14 -0.25
CA SER A 5 38.93 -44.23 -0.88
C SER A 5 39.13 -42.78 -0.48
N PRO A 6 38.87 -41.81 -1.38
CA PRO A 6 39.00 -40.38 -1.04
C PRO A 6 37.80 -39.88 -0.18
N PRO A 7 38.03 -38.81 0.59
CA PRO A 7 37.01 -38.29 1.51
C PRO A 7 35.91 -37.51 0.78
N CYS A 8 34.70 -37.70 1.29
CA CYS A 8 33.48 -37.03 0.90
C CYS A 8 33.62 -35.51 1.19
N ARG A 9 33.57 -34.65 0.18
CA ARG A 9 33.48 -33.20 0.33
C ARG A 9 32.02 -32.81 0.61
N SER A 10 31.79 -32.28 1.78
CA SER A 10 30.54 -31.59 2.15
C SER A 10 30.40 -30.32 1.33
N LEU A 11 29.41 -30.28 0.46
CA LEU A 11 28.95 -29.07 -0.20
C LEU A 11 28.01 -28.33 0.77
N SER A 12 28.58 -27.49 1.63
CA SER A 12 27.81 -26.44 2.31
C SER A 12 27.58 -25.31 1.30
N GLY A 13 26.45 -25.38 0.61
CA GLY A 13 25.98 -24.28 -0.24
C GLY A 13 25.63 -23.08 0.63
N ARG A 14 26.51 -22.11 0.72
CA ARG A 14 26.18 -20.76 1.19
C ARG A 14 25.26 -20.15 0.14
N ILE A 15 23.96 -20.05 0.46
CA ILE A 15 23.05 -19.20 -0.27
C ILE A 15 23.50 -17.75 -0.04
N SER A 16 23.98 -17.15 -1.10
CA SER A 16 24.54 -15.80 -1.13
C SER A 16 23.43 -14.79 -0.85
N LEU A 17 23.49 -14.17 0.32
CA LEU A 17 22.72 -12.98 0.73
C LEU A 17 23.21 -11.73 -0.04
N ASN A 18 23.08 -11.72 -1.35
CA ASN A 18 23.49 -10.58 -2.19
C ASN A 18 22.33 -9.76 -2.74
N PHE A 19 21.14 -9.82 -2.14
CA PHE A 19 20.02 -8.97 -2.55
C PHE A 19 19.80 -7.72 -1.67
N VAL A 20 20.46 -7.64 -0.51
CA VAL A 20 20.31 -6.49 0.42
C VAL A 20 21.30 -5.36 0.14
N SER A 21 22.37 -5.60 -0.63
CA SER A 21 23.46 -4.62 -0.84
C SER A 21 23.25 -3.63 -1.99
N ARG A 22 22.19 -3.76 -2.81
CA ARG A 22 21.89 -2.79 -3.90
C ARG A 22 20.82 -1.76 -3.58
N VAL A 23 20.12 -1.88 -2.46
CA VAL A 23 19.14 -0.88 -2.02
C VAL A 23 19.82 0.25 -1.23
N GLY A 24 20.99 0.01 -0.66
CA GLY A 24 21.72 0.98 0.18
C GLY A 24 22.43 2.13 -0.54
N THR A 25 22.58 2.09 -1.87
CA THR A 25 23.36 3.12 -2.60
C THR A 25 22.50 4.05 -3.46
N LEU A 26 21.17 3.89 -3.47
CA LEU A 26 20.24 4.78 -4.17
C LEU A 26 19.52 5.78 -3.25
N LEU A 27 19.92 5.88 -1.98
CA LEU A 27 19.32 6.81 -1.01
C LEU A 27 19.97 8.20 -1.00
N ALA A 28 20.88 8.51 -1.93
CA ALA A 28 21.67 9.75 -1.87
C ALA A 28 21.20 10.88 -2.80
N GLU A 29 20.22 10.67 -3.69
CA GLU A 29 19.74 11.74 -4.58
C GLU A 29 18.23 11.65 -4.85
N HIS A 30 17.39 11.70 -3.79
CA HIS A 30 16.00 12.09 -4.00
C HIS A 30 15.90 13.60 -3.76
N PRO A 31 15.40 14.39 -4.74
CA PRO A 31 15.03 15.76 -4.47
C PRO A 31 14.09 15.75 -3.26
N HIS A 32 14.31 16.68 -2.31
CA HIS A 32 13.46 16.82 -1.13
C HIS A 32 12.01 16.87 -1.60
N ILE A 33 11.26 15.79 -1.36
CA ILE A 33 9.81 15.77 -1.61
C ILE A 33 9.24 16.77 -0.61
N VAL A 34 8.93 17.97 -1.10
CA VAL A 34 8.27 19.00 -0.30
C VAL A 34 6.79 18.62 -0.25
N ALA A 35 6.33 18.19 0.91
CA ALA A 35 4.91 17.94 1.12
C ALA A 35 4.12 19.24 0.86
N PRO A 36 2.97 19.17 0.15
CA PRO A 36 2.12 20.35 -0.02
C PRO A 36 1.62 20.85 1.35
N SER A 37 1.25 22.14 1.43
CA SER A 37 0.67 22.64 2.67
C SER A 37 -0.74 22.07 2.87
N LEU A 38 -1.10 21.71 4.11
CA LEU A 38 -2.46 21.25 4.43
C LEU A 38 -3.50 22.30 4.03
N SER A 39 -3.21 23.59 4.24
CA SER A 39 -4.09 24.69 3.85
C SER A 39 -4.29 24.77 2.33
N SER A 40 -3.25 24.48 1.51
CA SER A 40 -3.41 24.44 0.04
C SER A 40 -4.27 23.28 -0.43
N LEU A 41 -4.38 22.23 0.38
CA LEU A 41 -5.28 21.09 0.17
C LEU A 41 -6.68 21.31 0.76
N GLY A 42 -6.95 22.48 1.36
CA GLY A 42 -8.22 22.78 2.03
C GLY A 42 -8.39 22.08 3.37
N LEU A 43 -7.31 21.61 4.00
CA LEU A 43 -7.33 20.89 5.28
C LEU A 43 -6.90 21.84 6.43
N SER A 44 -7.51 21.64 7.59
CA SER A 44 -7.20 22.37 8.83
C SER A 44 -5.95 21.80 9.52
N THR A 45 -5.13 22.68 10.08
CA THR A 45 -4.00 22.31 10.95
C THR A 45 -4.42 22.12 12.41
N GLU A 46 -5.66 22.45 12.76
CA GLU A 46 -6.19 22.40 14.13
C GLU A 46 -6.94 21.09 14.44
N ARG A 47 -7.04 20.20 13.47
CA ARG A 47 -7.72 18.91 13.61
C ARG A 47 -6.73 17.76 13.44
N PRO A 48 -6.97 16.59 14.08
CA PRO A 48 -6.20 15.38 13.81
C PRO A 48 -6.16 15.06 12.32
N LEU A 49 -5.06 14.45 11.84
CA LEU A 49 -4.87 14.09 10.44
C LEU A 49 -4.84 12.57 10.30
N VAL A 50 -5.71 12.04 9.43
CA VAL A 50 -5.73 10.62 9.06
C VAL A 50 -5.32 10.49 7.60
N LEU A 51 -4.21 9.80 7.36
CA LEU A 51 -3.70 9.46 6.04
C LEU A 51 -4.16 8.04 5.68
N VAL A 52 -4.73 7.84 4.49
CA VAL A 52 -5.33 6.56 4.10
C VAL A 52 -4.90 6.19 2.69
N ASP A 53 -4.43 4.95 2.49
CA ASP A 53 -4.19 4.42 1.16
C ASP A 53 -5.49 4.03 0.45
N VAL A 54 -5.42 3.76 -0.86
CA VAL A 54 -6.57 3.34 -1.67
C VAL A 54 -6.52 1.84 -1.96
N ASP A 55 -5.43 1.38 -2.58
CA ASP A 55 -5.34 0.03 -3.14
C ASP A 55 -5.22 -1.01 -2.02
N GLU A 56 -6.12 -1.99 -1.98
CA GLU A 56 -6.28 -3.00 -0.91
C GLU A 56 -6.60 -2.42 0.49
N VAL A 57 -6.95 -1.12 0.54
CA VAL A 57 -7.39 -0.46 1.77
C VAL A 57 -8.82 0.06 1.59
N LEU A 58 -9.04 1.09 0.77
CA LEU A 58 -10.37 1.64 0.46
C LEU A 58 -11.03 0.99 -0.74
N GLY A 59 -10.26 0.41 -1.65
CA GLY A 59 -10.71 -0.25 -2.86
C GLY A 59 -10.14 -1.64 -3.01
N LEU A 60 -10.94 -2.56 -3.56
CA LEU A 60 -10.56 -3.94 -3.86
C LEU A 60 -9.73 -3.98 -5.14
N PHE A 61 -8.47 -3.50 -5.06
CA PHE A 61 -7.59 -3.37 -6.21
C PHE A 61 -7.31 -4.70 -6.90
N MET A 62 -6.95 -5.75 -6.12
CA MET A 62 -6.63 -7.06 -6.69
C MET A 62 -7.82 -7.71 -7.39
N GLN A 63 -9.04 -7.41 -6.94
CA GLN A 63 -10.24 -7.85 -7.64
C GLN A 63 -10.39 -7.11 -8.96
N GLY A 64 -10.41 -5.77 -8.95
CA GLY A 64 -10.61 -4.97 -10.15
C GLY A 64 -9.48 -5.16 -11.18
N PHE A 65 -8.23 -5.28 -10.73
CA PHE A 65 -7.10 -5.60 -11.61
C PHE A 65 -7.22 -7.02 -12.17
N GLY A 66 -7.68 -7.99 -11.37
CA GLY A 66 -7.98 -9.35 -11.83
C GLY A 66 -9.03 -9.39 -12.94
N ASP A 67 -10.11 -8.64 -12.80
CA ASP A 67 -11.17 -8.52 -13.81
C ASP A 67 -10.63 -7.88 -15.10
N PHE A 68 -9.80 -6.86 -15.00
CA PHE A 68 -9.10 -6.26 -16.13
C PHE A 68 -8.20 -7.29 -16.84
N LEU A 69 -7.46 -8.11 -16.11
CA LEU A 69 -6.59 -9.15 -16.67
C LEU A 69 -7.36 -10.20 -17.46
N VAL A 70 -8.58 -10.57 -17.01
CA VAL A 70 -9.46 -11.50 -17.77
C VAL A 70 -9.77 -10.94 -19.15
N GLY A 71 -10.02 -9.64 -19.28
CA GLY A 71 -10.20 -8.97 -20.58
C GLY A 71 -8.96 -9.03 -21.50
N HIS A 72 -7.80 -9.33 -20.95
CA HIS A 72 -6.52 -9.50 -21.66
C HIS A 72 -6.11 -10.97 -21.85
N GLY A 73 -7.02 -11.93 -21.59
CA GLY A 73 -6.75 -13.36 -21.72
C GLY A 73 -5.77 -13.89 -20.66
N LEU A 74 -5.72 -13.24 -19.50
CA LEU A 74 -4.89 -13.63 -18.37
C LEU A 74 -5.79 -13.94 -17.16
N GLU A 75 -5.21 -14.54 -16.13
CA GLU A 75 -5.90 -14.84 -14.87
C GLU A 75 -5.06 -14.43 -13.68
N MET A 76 -5.72 -14.03 -12.60
CA MET A 76 -5.10 -13.77 -11.33
C MET A 76 -5.35 -14.96 -10.39
N ARG A 77 -4.26 -15.59 -9.92
CA ARG A 77 -4.29 -16.64 -8.90
C ARG A 77 -3.63 -16.11 -7.64
N ILE A 78 -4.42 -15.89 -6.61
CA ILE A 78 -3.90 -15.36 -5.34
C ILE A 78 -3.43 -16.54 -4.48
N ASP A 79 -2.14 -16.80 -4.48
CA ASP A 79 -1.47 -17.83 -3.69
C ASP A 79 -0.37 -17.27 -2.78
N ARG A 80 -0.15 -15.94 -2.82
CA ARG A 80 0.83 -15.21 -2.02
C ARG A 80 0.47 -13.73 -1.90
N PHE A 81 1.08 -13.05 -0.96
CA PHE A 81 0.95 -11.59 -0.82
C PHE A 81 1.91 -10.88 -1.80
N ALA A 82 1.52 -10.83 -3.05
CA ALA A 82 2.28 -10.23 -4.15
C ALA A 82 1.32 -9.80 -5.26
N LEU A 83 1.77 -8.94 -6.16
CA LEU A 83 0.99 -8.49 -7.32
C LEU A 83 1.35 -9.29 -8.58
N PHE A 84 2.53 -9.05 -9.12
CA PHE A 84 2.91 -9.55 -10.45
C PHE A 84 3.10 -11.07 -10.49
N GLN A 85 3.50 -11.68 -9.36
CA GLN A 85 3.68 -13.12 -9.25
C GLN A 85 2.36 -13.90 -9.12
N ASN A 86 1.23 -13.20 -9.08
CA ASN A 86 -0.11 -13.76 -9.11
C ASN A 86 -0.79 -13.69 -10.48
N ILE A 87 -0.08 -13.19 -11.52
CA ILE A 87 -0.60 -13.07 -12.88
C ILE A 87 -0.14 -14.28 -13.71
N TYR A 88 -1.08 -14.98 -14.33
CA TYR A 88 -0.80 -16.19 -15.10
C TYR A 88 -1.47 -16.16 -16.46
N ARG A 89 -0.88 -16.89 -17.43
CA ARG A 89 -1.61 -17.31 -18.62
C ARG A 89 -2.50 -18.50 -18.25
N PRO A 90 -3.73 -18.62 -18.77
CA PRO A 90 -4.59 -19.75 -18.47
C PRO A 90 -3.88 -21.09 -18.71
N GLY A 91 -3.89 -21.95 -17.69
CA GLY A 91 -3.25 -23.26 -17.74
C GLY A 91 -1.72 -23.26 -17.55
N ALA A 92 -1.06 -22.11 -17.41
CA ALA A 92 0.38 -22.05 -17.14
C ALA A 92 0.69 -22.38 -15.66
N SER A 93 1.83 -23.01 -15.43
CA SER A 93 2.39 -23.28 -14.09
C SER A 93 3.24 -22.12 -13.57
N GLU A 94 3.78 -21.29 -14.46
CA GLU A 94 4.63 -20.17 -14.13
C GLU A 94 3.87 -18.85 -14.30
N HIS A 95 4.14 -17.90 -13.40
CA HIS A 95 3.55 -16.57 -13.49
C HIS A 95 4.09 -15.80 -14.70
N LEU A 96 3.36 -14.75 -15.08
CA LEU A 96 3.77 -13.83 -16.13
C LEU A 96 5.09 -13.13 -15.74
N GLU A 97 5.91 -12.80 -16.74
CA GLU A 97 7.11 -11.98 -16.50
C GLU A 97 6.74 -10.65 -15.86
N VAL A 98 7.49 -10.25 -14.81
CA VAL A 98 7.19 -9.03 -14.02
C VAL A 98 7.13 -7.78 -14.91
N ALA A 99 7.98 -7.70 -15.93
CA ALA A 99 7.99 -6.56 -16.85
C ALA A 99 6.73 -6.51 -17.73
N GLU A 100 6.13 -7.65 -18.08
CA GLU A 100 4.86 -7.72 -18.80
C GLU A 100 3.70 -7.34 -17.87
N GLY A 101 3.71 -7.86 -16.63
CA GLY A 101 2.74 -7.51 -15.60
C GLY A 101 2.73 -6.02 -15.28
N ARG A 102 3.90 -5.37 -15.26
CA ARG A 102 4.01 -3.92 -15.04
C ARG A 102 3.34 -3.11 -16.15
N LYS A 103 3.47 -3.51 -17.42
CA LYS A 103 2.76 -2.83 -18.52
C LYS A 103 1.24 -2.90 -18.37
N LEU A 104 0.74 -4.04 -17.91
CA LEU A 104 -0.69 -4.22 -17.64
C LEU A 104 -1.14 -3.37 -16.45
N PHE A 105 -0.33 -3.29 -15.41
CA PHE A 105 -0.56 -2.39 -14.27
C PHE A 105 -0.65 -0.92 -14.71
N ASP A 106 0.31 -0.45 -15.51
CA ASP A 106 0.30 0.92 -16.03
C ASP A 106 -0.95 1.17 -16.89
N ALA A 107 -1.34 0.21 -17.75
CA ALA A 107 -2.54 0.30 -18.58
C ALA A 107 -3.83 0.33 -17.72
N PHE A 108 -3.91 -0.46 -16.66
CA PHE A 108 -5.02 -0.44 -15.71
C PHE A 108 -5.16 0.93 -15.06
N PHE A 109 -4.07 1.50 -14.57
CA PHE A 109 -4.11 2.82 -13.95
C PHE A 109 -4.44 3.94 -14.93
N ALA A 110 -4.03 3.82 -16.18
CA ALA A 110 -4.35 4.80 -17.22
C ALA A 110 -5.83 4.82 -17.62
N GLY A 111 -6.56 3.70 -17.47
CA GLY A 111 -7.93 3.58 -17.98
C GLY A 111 -8.99 3.06 -17.02
N HIS A 112 -8.64 2.22 -16.05
CA HIS A 112 -9.60 1.37 -15.33
C HIS A 112 -9.57 1.50 -13.79
N CYS A 113 -8.60 2.22 -13.21
CA CYS A 113 -8.44 2.28 -11.75
C CYS A 113 -9.62 2.93 -11.00
N HIS A 114 -10.60 3.49 -11.70
CA HIS A 114 -11.84 4.04 -11.15
C HIS A 114 -13.01 3.03 -11.17
N GLU A 115 -12.80 1.84 -11.67
CA GLU A 115 -13.82 0.78 -11.79
C GLU A 115 -13.75 -0.22 -10.62
N ILE A 116 -12.79 -0.07 -9.70
CA ILE A 116 -12.65 -0.97 -8.56
C ILE A 116 -13.81 -0.79 -7.57
N GLU A 117 -14.27 -1.91 -7.00
CA GLU A 117 -15.27 -1.89 -5.94
C GLU A 117 -14.67 -1.33 -4.64
N PRO A 118 -15.44 -0.57 -3.84
CA PRO A 118 -15.00 -0.12 -2.54
C PRO A 118 -14.87 -1.29 -1.56
N ALA A 119 -13.91 -1.21 -0.66
CA ALA A 119 -13.76 -2.14 0.45
C ALA A 119 -15.00 -2.06 1.37
N PRO A 120 -15.56 -3.20 1.79
CA PRO A 120 -16.73 -3.23 2.65
C PRO A 120 -16.53 -2.39 3.93
N GLY A 121 -17.43 -1.44 4.19
CA GLY A 121 -17.38 -0.56 5.35
C GLY A 121 -16.40 0.63 5.27
N GLY A 122 -15.52 0.66 4.24
CA GLY A 122 -14.49 1.69 4.13
C GLY A 122 -15.05 3.09 3.91
N ILE A 123 -16.06 3.21 3.06
CA ILE A 123 -16.69 4.50 2.74
C ILE A 123 -17.37 5.07 3.99
N GLU A 124 -18.19 4.27 4.68
CA GLU A 124 -18.90 4.65 5.88
C GLU A 124 -17.94 5.04 7.01
N ALA A 125 -16.85 4.29 7.16
CA ALA A 125 -15.80 4.57 8.15
C ALA A 125 -15.12 5.92 7.88
N LEU A 126 -14.75 6.23 6.63
CA LEU A 126 -14.15 7.51 6.30
C LEU A 126 -15.11 8.68 6.51
N ILE A 127 -16.38 8.54 6.12
CA ILE A 127 -17.43 9.55 6.37
C ILE A 127 -17.58 9.79 7.89
N ARG A 128 -17.49 8.73 8.69
CA ARG A 128 -17.52 8.83 10.17
C ARG A 128 -16.29 9.56 10.69
N LEU A 129 -15.09 9.14 10.31
CA LEU A 129 -13.81 9.73 10.75
C LEU A 129 -13.67 11.20 10.36
N ALA A 130 -14.18 11.60 9.19
CA ALA A 130 -14.17 13.00 8.72
C ALA A 130 -14.93 13.97 9.64
N LYS A 131 -15.80 13.49 10.52
CA LYS A 131 -16.47 14.34 11.51
C LYS A 131 -15.50 14.85 12.59
N SER A 132 -14.44 14.10 12.91
CA SER A 132 -13.51 14.40 13.99
C SER A 132 -12.06 14.63 13.53
N ALA A 133 -11.71 14.32 12.30
CA ALA A 133 -10.37 14.43 11.74
C ALA A 133 -10.39 15.02 10.32
N GLU A 134 -9.25 15.53 9.88
CA GLU A 134 -8.98 15.75 8.44
C GLU A 134 -8.57 14.43 7.81
N ILE A 135 -9.15 14.12 6.66
CA ILE A 135 -8.82 12.91 5.89
C ILE A 135 -8.03 13.32 4.65
N LEU A 136 -6.90 12.66 4.43
CA LEU A 136 -6.10 12.82 3.23
C LEU A 136 -5.77 11.44 2.64
N ILE A 137 -6.04 11.30 1.36
CA ILE A 137 -5.74 10.07 0.63
C ILE A 137 -4.31 10.13 0.12
N LEU A 138 -3.50 9.13 0.50
CA LEU A 138 -2.08 9.03 0.14
C LEU A 138 -1.81 7.68 -0.53
N SER A 139 -1.85 7.64 -1.85
CA SER A 139 -1.74 6.41 -2.64
C SER A 139 -0.46 6.35 -3.47
N ASN A 140 0.11 5.16 -3.59
CA ASN A 140 1.22 4.89 -4.52
C ASN A 140 0.64 4.45 -5.87
N ALA A 141 0.45 5.41 -6.77
CA ALA A 141 -0.05 5.17 -8.11
C ALA A 141 0.68 6.06 -9.14
N PRO A 142 0.70 5.68 -10.43
CA PRO A 142 1.19 6.55 -11.49
C PRO A 142 0.45 7.89 -11.54
N ALA A 143 1.15 8.98 -11.93
CA ALA A 143 0.54 10.32 -11.98
C ALA A 143 -0.68 10.38 -12.92
N GLU A 144 -0.70 9.56 -13.95
CA GLU A 144 -1.80 9.44 -14.92
C GLU A 144 -3.12 8.98 -14.27
N ALA A 145 -3.03 8.33 -13.11
CA ALA A 145 -4.19 7.86 -12.36
C ALA A 145 -4.97 8.98 -11.65
N GLU A 146 -4.39 10.18 -11.46
CA GLU A 146 -4.93 11.25 -10.60
C GLU A 146 -6.39 11.57 -10.94
N ARG A 147 -6.70 11.78 -12.23
CA ARG A 147 -8.05 12.09 -12.67
C ARG A 147 -9.05 11.00 -12.36
N LEU A 148 -8.69 9.75 -12.65
CA LEU A 148 -9.58 8.59 -12.46
C LEU A 148 -9.75 8.24 -10.97
N ARG A 149 -8.69 8.35 -10.18
CA ARG A 149 -8.76 8.17 -8.73
C ARG A 149 -9.59 9.25 -8.05
N THR A 150 -9.43 10.50 -8.46
CA THR A 150 -10.28 11.60 -7.97
C THR A 150 -11.74 11.39 -8.36
N GLN A 151 -12.01 10.89 -9.58
CA GLN A 151 -13.35 10.51 -10.00
C GLN A 151 -13.94 9.42 -9.11
N TRP A 152 -13.18 8.35 -8.85
CA TRP A 152 -13.60 7.24 -7.98
C TRP A 152 -13.95 7.71 -6.57
N LEU A 153 -13.08 8.52 -5.95
CA LEU A 153 -13.36 9.08 -4.63
C LEU A 153 -14.66 9.88 -4.60
N ARG A 154 -14.88 10.75 -5.60
CA ARG A 154 -16.10 11.56 -5.69
C ARG A 154 -17.35 10.72 -5.90
N GLN A 155 -17.30 9.69 -6.75
CA GLN A 155 -18.41 8.78 -7.01
C GLN A 155 -18.86 8.05 -5.73
N HIS A 156 -17.94 7.78 -4.82
CA HIS A 156 -18.20 7.14 -3.54
C HIS A 156 -18.43 8.12 -2.38
N GLY A 157 -18.61 9.43 -2.67
CA GLY A 157 -18.90 10.42 -1.65
C GLY A 157 -17.73 10.77 -0.74
N LEU A 158 -16.50 10.55 -1.20
CA LEU A 158 -15.26 10.86 -0.50
C LEU A 158 -14.53 12.06 -1.15
N PRO A 159 -14.97 13.32 -0.91
CA PRO A 159 -14.38 14.50 -1.53
C PRO A 159 -13.07 14.91 -0.83
N HIS A 160 -12.25 13.94 -0.47
CA HIS A 160 -10.99 14.18 0.23
C HIS A 160 -9.84 14.48 -0.73
N PRO A 161 -8.86 15.31 -0.33
CA PRO A 161 -7.66 15.54 -1.13
C PRO A 161 -6.91 14.23 -1.39
N LEU A 162 -6.37 14.10 -2.60
CA LEU A 162 -5.57 12.97 -3.04
C LEU A 162 -4.14 13.43 -3.30
N ILE A 163 -3.18 12.70 -2.76
CA ILE A 163 -1.77 12.79 -3.13
C ILE A 163 -1.35 11.46 -3.73
N LEU A 164 -0.86 11.50 -4.97
CA LEU A 164 -0.17 10.37 -5.57
C LEU A 164 1.31 10.45 -5.22
N ASN A 165 1.84 9.36 -4.69
CA ASN A 165 3.23 9.22 -4.28
C ASN A 165 3.91 8.13 -5.11
N SER A 166 5.22 8.16 -5.13
CA SER A 166 6.06 7.09 -5.70
C SER A 166 7.17 6.75 -4.71
N GLY A 167 7.28 5.48 -4.36
CA GLY A 167 8.24 4.99 -3.38
C GLY A 167 7.73 5.05 -1.93
N PRO A 168 8.63 5.10 -0.92
CA PRO A 168 8.25 5.07 0.49
C PRO A 168 7.36 6.26 0.88
N LYS A 169 6.28 6.01 1.62
CA LYS A 169 5.33 7.05 2.04
C LYS A 169 5.80 7.89 3.24
N GLY A 170 6.82 7.44 3.97
CA GLY A 170 7.30 8.10 5.20
C GLY A 170 7.69 9.57 5.03
N PRO A 171 8.55 9.94 4.06
CA PRO A 171 9.00 11.33 3.90
C PRO A 171 7.85 12.31 3.68
N ILE A 172 6.89 11.95 2.80
CA ILE A 172 5.74 12.83 2.52
C ILE A 172 4.76 12.86 3.69
N ALA A 173 4.50 11.72 4.33
CA ALA A 173 3.63 11.65 5.50
C ALA A 173 4.18 12.49 6.66
N ALA A 174 5.48 12.41 6.94
CA ALA A 174 6.13 13.23 7.97
C ALA A 174 6.02 14.73 7.67
N GLY A 175 6.21 15.14 6.41
CA GLY A 175 6.05 16.54 6.00
C GLY A 175 4.63 17.06 6.12
N LEU A 176 3.61 16.20 5.96
CA LEU A 176 2.21 16.53 6.17
C LEU A 176 1.88 16.64 7.67
N VAL A 177 2.26 15.61 8.44
CA VAL A 177 2.01 15.54 9.88
C VAL A 177 2.69 16.66 10.64
N ALA A 178 3.89 17.08 10.24
CA ALA A 178 4.61 18.19 10.87
C ALA A 178 3.88 19.56 10.78
N GLN A 179 2.85 19.67 9.95
CA GLN A 179 2.06 20.90 9.78
C GLN A 179 0.90 21.02 10.78
N THR A 180 0.62 19.99 11.56
CA THR A 180 -0.39 20.02 12.62
C THR A 180 0.26 19.69 13.97
N ALA A 181 -0.22 20.33 15.03
CA ALA A 181 0.14 19.97 16.41
C ALA A 181 -0.75 18.83 16.95
N GLN A 182 -1.72 18.39 16.17
CA GLN A 182 -2.67 17.36 16.56
C GLN A 182 -2.13 15.95 16.29
N LYS A 183 -2.80 14.94 16.83
CA LYS A 183 -2.47 13.54 16.58
C LYS A 183 -2.72 13.16 15.13
N SER A 184 -2.04 12.11 14.69
CA SER A 184 -2.20 11.58 13.34
C SER A 184 -2.28 10.06 13.31
N ALA A 185 -2.94 9.53 12.30
CA ALA A 185 -2.98 8.10 11.99
C ALA A 185 -2.68 7.86 10.51
N PHE A 186 -2.18 6.68 10.20
CA PHE A 186 -1.92 6.21 8.84
C PHE A 186 -2.38 4.77 8.66
N VAL A 187 -3.09 4.50 7.57
CA VAL A 187 -3.62 3.19 7.21
C VAL A 187 -3.08 2.77 5.84
N ASP A 188 -2.52 1.55 5.77
CA ASP A 188 -1.96 0.97 4.55
C ASP A 188 -1.99 -0.56 4.65
N ASP A 189 -1.98 -1.29 3.53
CA ASP A 189 -1.88 -2.74 3.51
C ASP A 189 -0.44 -3.23 3.60
N LEU A 190 0.54 -2.44 3.13
CA LEU A 190 1.94 -2.78 2.98
C LEU A 190 2.77 -2.40 4.21
N LEU A 191 3.33 -3.39 4.90
CA LEU A 191 4.26 -3.14 6.02
C LEU A 191 5.42 -2.19 5.68
N PRO A 192 6.07 -2.25 4.49
CA PRO A 192 7.13 -1.29 4.16
C PRO A 192 6.68 0.17 4.16
N ASN A 193 5.42 0.47 3.79
CA ASN A 193 4.87 1.81 3.87
C ASN A 193 4.61 2.22 5.33
N LEU A 194 4.02 1.32 6.13
CA LEU A 194 3.78 1.54 7.55
C LEU A 194 5.08 1.76 8.32
N ASP A 195 6.10 0.92 8.08
CA ASP A 195 7.44 1.07 8.64
C ASP A 195 8.05 2.42 8.26
N SER A 196 7.98 2.76 6.96
CA SER A 196 8.50 4.04 6.48
C SER A 196 7.84 5.23 7.17
N VAL A 197 6.51 5.22 7.34
CA VAL A 197 5.80 6.29 8.04
C VAL A 197 6.18 6.32 9.53
N LYS A 198 6.23 5.17 10.17
CA LYS A 198 6.60 5.07 11.59
C LYS A 198 8.03 5.53 11.89
N ASP A 199 8.96 5.29 10.95
CA ASP A 199 10.36 5.72 11.08
C ASP A 199 10.53 7.23 10.90
N HIS A 200 9.75 7.85 10.00
CA HIS A 200 9.82 9.30 9.73
C HIS A 200 8.91 10.14 10.64
N SER A 201 7.86 9.54 11.19
CA SER A 201 6.90 10.17 12.11
C SER A 201 6.51 9.20 13.23
N PRO A 202 7.37 9.00 14.26
CA PRO A 202 7.15 8.00 15.31
C PRO A 202 5.88 8.19 16.13
N ALA A 203 5.38 9.43 16.21
CA ALA A 203 4.14 9.75 16.93
C ALA A 203 2.87 9.37 16.15
N THR A 204 2.96 9.15 14.83
CA THR A 204 1.81 8.72 14.03
C THR A 204 1.38 7.31 14.41
N ALA A 205 0.11 7.13 14.73
CA ALA A 205 -0.48 5.80 14.88
C ALA A 205 -0.58 5.11 13.51
N THR A 206 -0.08 3.88 13.40
CA THR A 206 -0.06 3.15 12.12
C THR A 206 -0.87 1.88 12.24
N PHE A 207 -1.72 1.61 11.25
CA PHE A 207 -2.59 0.44 11.21
C PHE A 207 -2.44 -0.27 9.87
N GLN A 208 -2.29 -1.60 9.92
CA GLN A 208 -2.39 -2.43 8.72
C GLN A 208 -3.86 -2.80 8.49
N HIS A 209 -4.31 -2.64 7.25
CA HIS A 209 -5.61 -3.12 6.79
C HIS A 209 -5.46 -3.82 5.45
N VAL A 210 -6.06 -5.00 5.28
CA VAL A 210 -6.06 -5.75 4.02
C VAL A 210 -7.51 -6.00 3.62
N ALA A 211 -7.96 -5.30 2.58
CA ALA A 211 -9.38 -5.32 2.18
C ALA A 211 -9.80 -6.66 1.57
N ASP A 212 -9.02 -7.22 0.63
CA ASP A 212 -9.37 -8.46 -0.06
C ASP A 212 -9.18 -9.68 0.83
N LEU A 213 -10.29 -10.38 1.10
CA LEU A 213 -10.32 -11.60 1.90
C LEU A 213 -9.37 -12.69 1.40
N ARG A 214 -9.12 -12.73 0.09
CA ARG A 214 -8.25 -13.72 -0.55
C ARG A 214 -6.77 -13.47 -0.25
N LEU A 215 -6.38 -12.20 -0.02
CA LEU A 215 -5.01 -11.82 0.33
C LEU A 215 -4.71 -11.98 1.82
N ARG A 216 -5.72 -11.85 2.68
CA ARG A 216 -5.55 -11.88 4.15
C ARG A 216 -4.73 -13.04 4.70
N PRO A 217 -4.89 -14.29 4.21
CA PRO A 217 -4.09 -15.42 4.69
C PRO A 217 -2.60 -15.32 4.38
N PHE A 218 -2.23 -14.57 3.37
CA PHE A 218 -0.85 -14.44 2.89
C PHE A 218 -0.18 -13.14 3.35
N ALA A 219 -0.96 -12.17 3.84
CA ALA A 219 -0.43 -10.87 4.24
C ALA A 219 0.46 -11.02 5.49
N PRO A 220 1.70 -10.51 5.45
CA PRO A 220 2.58 -10.51 6.61
C PRO A 220 1.99 -9.65 7.73
N THR A 221 2.28 -9.99 8.97
CA THR A 221 1.89 -9.23 10.16
C THR A 221 3.11 -8.67 10.88
N SER A 222 2.92 -7.62 11.67
CA SER A 222 3.96 -6.99 12.46
C SER A 222 3.41 -6.64 13.84
N GLU A 223 4.19 -6.87 14.89
CA GLU A 223 3.85 -6.37 16.23
C GLU A 223 3.87 -4.85 16.33
N ARG A 224 4.56 -4.18 15.40
CA ARG A 224 4.70 -2.73 15.35
C ARG A 224 3.44 -2.04 14.82
N HIS A 225 2.68 -2.73 13.99
CA HIS A 225 1.50 -2.18 13.30
C HIS A 225 0.31 -3.12 13.54
N PRO A 226 -0.62 -2.75 14.43
CA PRO A 226 -1.86 -3.51 14.62
C PRO A 226 -2.56 -3.72 13.27
N ARG A 227 -2.90 -4.98 12.96
CA ARG A 227 -3.69 -5.33 11.79
C ARG A 227 -5.15 -5.46 12.18
N ILE A 228 -6.01 -4.68 11.53
CA ILE A 228 -7.46 -4.67 11.74
C ILE A 228 -8.13 -4.67 10.37
N ASP A 229 -8.72 -5.81 9.99
CA ASP A 229 -9.27 -6.03 8.65
C ASP A 229 -10.79 -5.73 8.56
N ASP A 230 -11.40 -5.28 9.65
CA ASP A 230 -12.76 -4.74 9.69
C ASP A 230 -12.72 -3.22 9.81
N TRP A 231 -13.39 -2.52 8.90
CA TRP A 231 -13.36 -1.05 8.86
C TRP A 231 -14.09 -0.40 10.05
N ALA A 232 -15.10 -1.04 10.63
CA ALA A 232 -15.79 -0.48 11.80
C ALA A 232 -14.86 -0.52 13.04
N GLU A 233 -14.20 -1.66 13.25
CA GLU A 233 -13.21 -1.83 14.32
C GLU A 233 -11.98 -0.93 14.09
N LEU A 234 -11.53 -0.81 12.85
CA LEU A 234 -10.41 0.06 12.48
C LEU A 234 -10.73 1.52 12.74
N ALA A 235 -11.94 1.99 12.40
CA ALA A 235 -12.38 3.35 12.69
C ALA A 235 -12.40 3.64 14.20
N ASP A 236 -12.87 2.69 15.02
CA ASP A 236 -12.84 2.82 16.49
C ASP A 236 -11.39 2.96 17.01
N ALA A 237 -10.47 2.13 16.48
CA ALA A 237 -9.05 2.18 16.87
C ALA A 237 -8.39 3.50 16.44
N ILE A 238 -8.67 3.99 15.21
CA ILE A 238 -8.18 5.27 14.73
C ILE A 238 -8.69 6.41 15.60
N GLU A 239 -10.01 6.46 15.88
CA GLU A 239 -10.59 7.48 16.73
C GLU A 239 -9.99 7.49 18.14
N ALA A 240 -9.72 6.32 18.71
CA ALA A 240 -9.06 6.23 20.02
C ALA A 240 -7.63 6.80 19.96
N ALA A 241 -6.87 6.47 18.90
CA ALA A 241 -5.50 6.91 18.72
C ALA A 241 -5.36 8.42 18.49
N ILE A 242 -6.32 9.05 17.79
CA ILE A 242 -6.27 10.49 17.50
C ILE A 242 -6.90 11.37 18.61
N ARG A 243 -7.62 10.78 19.56
CA ARG A 243 -8.17 11.48 20.75
C ARG A 243 -7.21 11.48 21.94
N SER A 244 -6.33 10.49 22.04
CA SER A 244 -5.39 10.30 23.15
C SER A 244 -4.20 11.26 23.07
#